data_3c35ab85231e343f0c8b5192d46febcd
#
_entry.id   3c35ab85231e343f0c8b5192d46febcd
#
_cell.length_a   1.000
_cell.length_b   1.000
_cell.length_c   1.000
_cell.angle_alpha   90.00
_cell.angle_beta   90.00
_cell.angle_gamma   90.00
#
_symmetry.space_group_name_H-M   'P 1'
#
loop_
_entity.id
_entity.type
_entity.pdbx_description
1 polymer ?
#
loop_
_entity_poly.entity_id
_entity_poly.type
_entity_poly.pdbx_seq_one_letter_code
_entity_poly.pdbx_strand_id
1 'polypeptide(L)'
;AHYARNRARHRDLYLSFVNFAFFGEEGDVFGNVLALLCGLADDAATHRTLHALRRSDVCRPYPVRVVCEPILEQSAMWRPYMSRHRQNYAWQYHNGGIWPFVGAFYAGAHAEVGQRDEALAVLAAVARANALGNWRFTEWLHGATFEARGMHGQSWNAGAFLLARHALDAHEPMLRPPRAPATGRTPDPPLGPVHRLA
;
A
#
# COMPACT_ATOMS: atom_id res chain seq x y z
N ALA A 1 13.29 -4.75 15.57
CA ALA A 1 12.03 -4.30 14.95
C ALA A 1 11.15 -3.54 15.94
N HIS A 2 10.82 -4.09 17.12
CA HIS A 2 9.93 -3.46 18.11
C HIS A 2 10.40 -2.07 18.57
N TYR A 3 11.69 -1.92 18.84
CA TYR A 3 12.30 -0.64 19.21
C TYR A 3 12.17 0.42 18.10
N ALA A 4 12.43 0.04 16.85
CA ALA A 4 12.31 0.95 15.71
C ALA A 4 10.84 1.39 15.51
N ARG A 5 9.89 0.46 15.58
CA ARG A 5 8.47 0.75 15.45
C ARG A 5 7.97 1.74 16.50
N ASN A 6 8.40 1.60 17.77
CA ASN A 6 7.98 2.49 18.85
C ASN A 6 8.53 3.92 18.72
N ARG A 7 9.57 4.12 17.92
CA ARG A 7 10.17 5.43 17.65
C ARG A 7 9.78 6.03 16.30
N ALA A 8 9.22 5.23 15.41
CA ALA A 8 8.79 5.70 14.10
C ALA A 8 7.66 6.74 14.20
N ARG A 9 7.66 7.70 13.28
CA ARG A 9 6.62 8.74 13.21
C ARG A 9 5.24 8.12 12.97
N HIS A 10 5.17 7.11 12.11
CA HIS A 10 3.93 6.41 11.76
C HIS A 10 3.84 5.07 12.49
N ARG A 11 3.53 5.09 13.79
CA ARG A 11 3.50 3.88 14.65
C ARG A 11 2.49 2.82 14.21
N ASP A 12 1.44 3.23 13.51
CA ASP A 12 0.38 2.35 13.01
C ASP A 12 0.67 1.79 11.61
N LEU A 13 1.84 2.14 11.03
CA LEU A 13 2.28 1.62 9.75
C LEU A 13 3.43 0.61 9.92
N TYR A 14 3.52 -0.34 9.00
CA TYR A 14 4.72 -1.15 8.85
C TYR A 14 5.87 -0.30 8.31
N LEU A 15 7.06 -0.54 8.82
CA LEU A 15 8.27 0.11 8.32
C LEU A 15 8.63 -0.45 6.95
N SER A 16 9.04 0.39 6.01
CA SER A 16 9.47 -0.04 4.68
C SER A 16 10.71 -0.92 4.74
N PHE A 17 11.62 -0.63 5.65
CA PHE A 17 12.79 -1.46 5.93
C PHE A 17 13.37 -1.16 7.33
N VAL A 18 14.17 -2.10 7.81
CA VAL A 18 15.00 -1.95 9.02
C VAL A 18 16.38 -2.51 8.73
N ASN A 19 17.44 -1.76 9.05
CA ASN A 19 18.81 -2.23 9.01
C ASN A 19 19.55 -1.87 10.32
N PHE A 20 20.86 -2.10 10.38
CA PHE A 20 21.64 -1.88 11.61
C PHE A 20 21.73 -0.41 12.05
N ALA A 21 21.68 0.53 11.11
CA ALA A 21 21.93 1.94 11.35
C ALA A 21 20.65 2.78 11.37
N PHE A 22 19.63 2.41 10.60
CA PHE A 22 18.40 3.19 10.43
C PHE A 22 17.23 2.34 9.92
N PHE A 23 16.06 2.93 9.89
CA PHE A 23 14.84 2.30 9.39
C PHE A 23 14.05 3.31 8.57
N GLY A 24 13.24 2.83 7.63
CA GLY A 24 12.37 3.66 6.81
C GLY A 24 11.14 4.09 7.58
N GLU A 25 10.89 5.40 7.65
CA GLU A 25 9.75 5.99 8.36
C GLU A 25 8.95 6.97 7.49
N GLU A 26 9.15 6.91 6.17
CA GLU A 26 8.44 7.71 5.17
C GLU A 26 6.96 7.31 5.04
N GLY A 27 6.56 6.18 5.64
CA GLY A 27 5.20 5.66 5.55
C GLY A 27 4.92 5.09 4.16
N ASP A 28 5.61 4.00 3.79
CA ASP A 28 5.38 3.28 2.53
C ASP A 28 3.93 2.81 2.44
N VAL A 29 3.17 3.40 1.51
CA VAL A 29 1.74 3.13 1.35
C VAL A 29 1.51 1.79 0.69
N PHE A 30 2.27 1.46 -0.37
CA PHE A 30 2.03 0.24 -1.12
C PHE A 30 2.37 -1.01 -0.31
N GLY A 31 3.52 -1.03 0.35
CA GLY A 31 3.89 -2.14 1.24
C GLY A 31 2.89 -2.35 2.38
N ASN A 32 2.39 -1.27 2.97
CA ASN A 32 1.34 -1.35 3.99
C ASN A 32 0.03 -1.92 3.41
N VAL A 33 -0.44 -1.44 2.26
CA VAL A 33 -1.64 -1.96 1.59
C VAL A 33 -1.49 -3.45 1.26
N LEU A 34 -0.34 -3.87 0.73
CA LEU A 34 -0.07 -5.29 0.46
C LEU A 34 -0.07 -6.13 1.75
N ALA A 35 0.50 -5.62 2.85
CA ALA A 35 0.46 -6.31 4.13
C ALA A 35 -0.98 -6.59 4.61
N LEU A 36 -1.90 -5.63 4.40
CA LEU A 36 -3.33 -5.82 4.71
C LEU A 36 -3.94 -6.88 3.79
N LEU A 37 -3.82 -6.72 2.49
CA LEU A 37 -4.43 -7.61 1.48
C LEU A 37 -3.88 -9.05 1.55
N CYS A 38 -2.61 -9.23 1.95
CA CYS A 38 -2.01 -10.54 2.17
C CYS A 38 -2.32 -11.15 3.55
N GLY A 39 -3.06 -10.44 4.40
CA GLY A 39 -3.48 -10.95 5.71
C GLY A 39 -2.37 -11.02 6.75
N LEU A 40 -1.33 -10.18 6.64
CA LEU A 40 -0.26 -10.06 7.64
C LEU A 40 -0.71 -9.27 8.89
N ALA A 41 -1.76 -8.48 8.77
CA ALA A 41 -2.37 -7.73 9.85
C ALA A 41 -3.62 -8.42 10.37
N ASP A 42 -3.87 -8.37 11.68
CA ASP A 42 -5.18 -8.67 12.24
C ASP A 42 -6.18 -7.52 11.94
N ASP A 43 -7.46 -7.74 12.22
CA ASP A 43 -8.51 -6.76 11.92
C ASP A 43 -8.25 -5.41 12.61
N ALA A 44 -7.80 -5.42 13.87
CA ALA A 44 -7.52 -4.20 14.62
C ALA A 44 -6.32 -3.43 14.03
N ALA A 45 -5.25 -4.14 13.64
CA ALA A 45 -4.11 -3.54 12.96
C ALA A 45 -4.49 -3.01 11.58
N THR A 46 -5.33 -3.74 10.84
CA THR A 46 -5.85 -3.31 9.53
C THR A 46 -6.60 -1.97 9.65
N HIS A 47 -7.53 -1.86 10.58
CA HIS A 47 -8.27 -0.61 10.82
C HIS A 47 -7.35 0.54 11.22
N ARG A 48 -6.36 0.31 12.11
CA ARG A 48 -5.40 1.34 12.50
C ARG A 48 -4.55 1.82 11.31
N THR A 49 -4.07 0.87 10.49
CA THR A 49 -3.27 1.19 9.30
C THR A 49 -4.07 2.01 8.29
N LEU A 50 -5.29 1.58 7.93
CA LEU A 50 -6.15 2.35 7.02
C LEU A 50 -6.47 3.75 7.57
N HIS A 51 -6.73 3.85 8.87
CA HIS A 51 -6.94 5.16 9.52
C HIS A 51 -5.69 6.05 9.47
N ALA A 52 -4.49 5.50 9.69
CA ALA A 52 -3.23 6.24 9.59
C ALA A 52 -2.98 6.75 8.16
N LEU A 53 -3.18 5.91 7.14
CA LEU A 53 -3.06 6.28 5.73
C LEU A 53 -4.04 7.39 5.35
N ARG A 54 -5.29 7.29 5.78
CA ARG A 54 -6.30 8.34 5.56
C ARG A 54 -5.92 9.66 6.21
N ARG A 55 -5.40 9.65 7.44
CA ARG A 55 -4.93 10.86 8.14
C ARG A 55 -3.73 11.52 7.46
N SER A 56 -2.90 10.74 6.77
CA SER A 56 -1.78 11.26 5.98
C SER A 56 -2.19 11.82 4.62
N ASP A 57 -3.49 11.86 4.34
CA ASP A 57 -4.09 12.47 3.13
C ASP A 57 -3.48 11.97 1.81
N VAL A 58 -3.15 10.67 1.77
CA VAL A 58 -2.47 10.06 0.60
C VAL A 58 -3.36 9.97 -0.65
N CYS A 59 -4.67 10.19 -0.51
CA CYS A 59 -5.66 10.01 -1.58
C CYS A 59 -6.05 11.28 -2.32
N ARG A 60 -5.66 12.47 -1.87
CA ARG A 60 -6.11 13.72 -2.49
C ARG A 60 -5.04 14.36 -3.38
N PRO A 61 -5.48 14.93 -4.54
CA PRO A 61 -6.80 14.79 -5.16
C PRO A 61 -7.01 13.47 -5.88
N TYR A 62 -5.94 12.68 -6.01
CA TYR A 62 -5.93 11.34 -6.64
C TYR A 62 -5.26 10.31 -5.73
N PRO A 63 -5.75 9.07 -5.68
CA PRO A 63 -5.12 7.98 -4.94
C PRO A 63 -4.03 7.30 -5.76
N VAL A 64 -2.96 6.81 -5.11
CA VAL A 64 -2.47 7.24 -3.81
C VAL A 64 -1.02 7.73 -3.96
N ARG A 65 -0.62 8.67 -3.15
CA ARG A 65 0.82 8.90 -2.96
C ARG A 65 1.44 7.65 -2.35
N VAL A 66 2.55 7.20 -2.91
CA VAL A 66 3.16 5.93 -2.48
C VAL A 66 3.96 6.01 -1.18
N VAL A 67 4.17 7.22 -0.65
CA VAL A 67 4.65 7.45 0.72
C VAL A 67 3.82 8.54 1.40
N CYS A 68 3.67 8.46 2.71
CA CYS A 68 2.98 9.49 3.50
C CYS A 68 3.75 10.82 3.50
N GLU A 69 5.07 10.74 3.70
CA GLU A 69 5.97 11.88 3.70
C GLU A 69 7.18 11.62 2.80
N PRO A 70 7.41 12.41 1.75
CA PRO A 70 8.55 12.19 0.87
C PRO A 70 9.86 12.52 1.60
N ILE A 71 10.90 11.77 1.26
CA ILE A 71 12.26 12.01 1.74
C ILE A 71 12.82 13.23 0.99
N LEU A 72 13.10 14.30 1.74
CA LEU A 72 13.67 15.51 1.19
C LEU A 72 15.20 15.40 1.07
N GLU A 73 15.81 16.19 0.17
CA GLU A 73 17.26 16.16 -0.09
C GLU A 73 18.10 16.50 1.17
N GLN A 74 17.58 17.38 2.03
CA GLN A 74 18.20 17.73 3.32
C GLN A 74 17.93 16.73 4.43
N SER A 75 17.12 15.70 4.20
CA SER A 75 16.81 14.69 5.20
C SER A 75 18.01 13.78 5.45
N ALA A 76 18.18 13.33 6.70
CA ALA A 76 19.14 12.29 7.06
C ALA A 76 18.89 10.95 6.32
N MET A 77 17.67 10.75 5.81
CA MET A 77 17.30 9.58 5.01
C MET A 77 17.66 9.69 3.53
N TRP A 78 18.00 10.90 3.05
CA TRP A 78 18.40 11.10 1.66
C TRP A 78 19.65 10.31 1.32
N ARG A 79 19.67 9.69 0.16
CA ARG A 79 20.83 8.95 -0.37
C ARG A 79 21.20 9.43 -1.76
N PRO A 80 22.50 9.49 -2.12
CA PRO A 80 22.94 9.98 -3.42
C PRO A 80 22.31 9.28 -4.62
N TYR A 81 21.99 7.97 -4.50
CA TYR A 81 21.35 7.25 -5.59
C TYR A 81 19.93 7.77 -5.92
N MET A 82 19.26 8.44 -4.99
CA MET A 82 17.92 9.00 -5.21
C MET A 82 17.93 10.11 -6.25
N SER A 83 19.05 10.83 -6.40
CA SER A 83 19.21 11.89 -7.42
C SER A 83 19.67 11.35 -8.78
N ARG A 84 20.14 10.10 -8.86
CA ARG A 84 20.84 9.54 -10.03
C ARG A 84 20.09 9.69 -11.36
N HIS A 85 18.77 9.48 -11.35
CA HIS A 85 17.92 9.60 -12.54
C HIS A 85 16.89 10.73 -12.41
N ARG A 86 17.01 11.58 -11.41
CA ARG A 86 16.10 12.70 -11.14
C ARG A 86 14.64 12.28 -10.92
N GLN A 87 14.39 11.01 -10.67
CA GLN A 87 13.04 10.44 -10.51
C GLN A 87 12.56 10.41 -9.06
N ASN A 88 13.49 10.32 -8.10
CA ASN A 88 13.14 10.13 -6.68
C ASN A 88 13.34 11.41 -5.85
N TYR A 89 13.28 12.59 -6.47
CA TYR A 89 13.08 13.82 -5.70
C TYR A 89 11.73 13.80 -5.03
N ALA A 90 11.55 14.64 -4.00
CA ALA A 90 10.29 14.71 -3.27
C ALA A 90 9.09 14.88 -4.22
N TRP A 91 8.03 14.15 -3.96
CA TRP A 91 6.77 14.13 -4.71
C TRP A 91 6.86 13.47 -6.10
N GLN A 92 7.97 12.83 -6.40
CA GLN A 92 8.17 12.14 -7.67
C GLN A 92 8.26 10.63 -7.48
N TYR A 93 7.87 9.89 -8.51
CA TYR A 93 8.01 8.44 -8.66
C TYR A 93 7.74 7.68 -7.35
N HIS A 94 8.73 6.94 -6.81
CA HIS A 94 8.56 6.20 -5.55
C HIS A 94 8.76 7.06 -4.30
N ASN A 95 9.14 8.31 -4.42
CA ASN A 95 9.28 9.25 -3.31
C ASN A 95 8.12 10.26 -3.24
N GLY A 96 6.90 9.75 -3.25
CA GLY A 96 5.69 10.56 -3.09
C GLY A 96 4.92 10.85 -4.38
N GLY A 97 5.27 10.22 -5.50
CA GLY A 97 4.41 10.21 -6.69
C GLY A 97 3.08 9.50 -6.42
N ILE A 98 2.06 9.83 -7.20
CA ILE A 98 0.74 9.20 -7.14
C ILE A 98 0.67 8.10 -8.18
N TRP A 99 0.34 6.88 -7.75
CA TRP A 99 0.27 5.71 -8.61
C TRP A 99 -1.16 5.15 -8.62
N PRO A 100 -1.92 5.34 -9.70
CA PRO A 100 -3.33 4.94 -9.76
C PRO A 100 -3.56 3.45 -9.49
N PHE A 101 -2.66 2.55 -9.94
CA PHE A 101 -2.80 1.13 -9.66
C PHE A 101 -2.71 0.82 -8.15
N VAL A 102 -1.81 1.50 -7.42
CA VAL A 102 -1.74 1.37 -5.95
C VAL A 102 -3.02 1.87 -5.30
N GLY A 103 -3.63 2.92 -5.88
CA GLY A 103 -4.95 3.41 -5.46
C GLY A 103 -6.04 2.36 -5.58
N ALA A 104 -6.01 1.53 -6.63
CA ALA A 104 -6.95 0.42 -6.78
C ALA A 104 -6.74 -0.66 -5.71
N PHE A 105 -5.48 -1.02 -5.38
CA PHE A 105 -5.18 -1.92 -4.26
C PHE A 105 -5.62 -1.35 -2.91
N TYR A 106 -5.46 -0.05 -2.70
CA TYR A 106 -5.94 0.63 -1.50
C TYR A 106 -7.47 0.58 -1.38
N ALA A 107 -8.20 0.73 -2.50
CA ALA A 107 -9.64 0.52 -2.53
C ALA A 107 -10.00 -0.92 -2.16
N GLY A 108 -9.26 -1.92 -2.66
CA GLY A 108 -9.42 -3.32 -2.27
C GLY A 108 -9.25 -3.54 -0.77
N ALA A 109 -8.25 -2.91 -0.15
CA ALA A 109 -8.05 -3.02 1.29
C ALA A 109 -9.22 -2.44 2.11
N HIS A 110 -9.85 -1.36 1.67
CA HIS A 110 -11.08 -0.86 2.28
C HIS A 110 -12.25 -1.83 2.10
N ALA A 111 -12.39 -2.43 0.93
CA ALA A 111 -13.45 -3.39 0.64
C ALA A 111 -13.34 -4.63 1.56
N GLU A 112 -12.13 -5.14 1.81
CA GLU A 112 -11.90 -6.33 2.66
C GLU A 112 -12.30 -6.14 4.13
N VAL A 113 -12.34 -4.90 4.62
CA VAL A 113 -12.82 -4.58 5.98
C VAL A 113 -14.25 -4.04 6.00
N GLY A 114 -14.99 -4.20 4.89
CA GLY A 114 -16.39 -3.79 4.80
C GLY A 114 -16.62 -2.28 4.61
N GLN A 115 -15.58 -1.50 4.40
CA GLN A 115 -15.68 -0.04 4.13
C GLN A 115 -16.00 0.21 2.66
N ARG A 116 -17.20 -0.23 2.23
CA ARG A 116 -17.60 -0.23 0.83
C ARG A 116 -17.68 1.17 0.21
N ASP A 117 -18.20 2.13 0.95
CA ASP A 117 -18.36 3.50 0.44
C ASP A 117 -17.00 4.17 0.21
N GLU A 118 -16.05 3.98 1.14
CA GLU A 118 -14.68 4.42 0.98
C GLU A 118 -14.01 3.73 -0.24
N ALA A 119 -14.18 2.43 -0.38
CA ALA A 119 -13.64 1.69 -1.52
C ALA A 119 -14.16 2.25 -2.84
N LEU A 120 -15.47 2.50 -2.95
CA LEU A 120 -16.09 3.11 -4.14
C LEU A 120 -15.58 4.52 -4.38
N ALA A 121 -15.45 5.35 -3.34
CA ALA A 121 -14.92 6.71 -3.46
C ALA A 121 -13.46 6.71 -3.96
N VAL A 122 -12.63 5.81 -3.45
CA VAL A 122 -11.24 5.63 -3.91
C VAL A 122 -11.22 5.15 -5.36
N LEU A 123 -12.01 4.14 -5.74
CA LEU A 123 -12.07 3.67 -7.13
C LEU A 123 -12.55 4.76 -8.10
N ALA A 124 -13.53 5.55 -7.72
CA ALA A 124 -13.96 6.71 -8.52
C ALA A 124 -12.83 7.72 -8.72
N ALA A 125 -12.00 7.93 -7.70
CA ALA A 125 -10.82 8.80 -7.80
C ALA A 125 -9.71 8.18 -8.67
N VAL A 126 -9.49 6.86 -8.61
CA VAL A 126 -8.60 6.12 -9.54
C VAL A 126 -9.07 6.28 -10.98
N ALA A 127 -10.38 6.14 -11.23
CA ALA A 127 -10.95 6.35 -12.56
C ALA A 127 -10.67 7.77 -13.07
N ARG A 128 -10.84 8.79 -12.22
CA ARG A 128 -10.51 10.19 -12.59
C ARG A 128 -9.03 10.37 -12.91
N ALA A 129 -8.12 9.75 -12.16
CA ALA A 129 -6.68 9.77 -12.45
C ALA A 129 -6.37 9.12 -13.81
N ASN A 130 -6.97 7.96 -14.11
CA ASN A 130 -6.78 7.27 -15.37
C ASN A 130 -7.40 8.02 -16.56
N ALA A 131 -8.45 8.82 -16.33
CA ALA A 131 -9.11 9.62 -17.35
C ALA A 131 -8.33 10.87 -17.76
N LEU A 132 -7.30 11.27 -17.02
CA LEU A 132 -6.48 12.42 -17.38
C LEU A 132 -5.91 12.27 -18.79
N GLY A 133 -5.93 13.35 -19.56
CA GLY A 133 -5.44 13.37 -20.94
C GLY A 133 -6.25 12.45 -21.88
N ASN A 134 -7.55 12.31 -21.65
CA ASN A 134 -8.46 11.47 -22.44
C ASN A 134 -8.16 9.96 -22.31
N TRP A 135 -8.20 9.46 -21.09
CA TRP A 135 -7.98 8.05 -20.76
C TRP A 135 -6.58 7.52 -21.15
N ARG A 136 -5.57 8.34 -20.87
CA ARG A 136 -4.19 7.96 -21.21
C ARG A 136 -3.62 6.86 -20.32
N PHE A 137 -4.22 6.56 -19.18
CA PHE A 137 -3.68 5.58 -18.22
C PHE A 137 -2.19 5.87 -17.93
N THR A 138 -1.92 7.10 -17.49
CA THR A 138 -0.56 7.56 -17.21
C THR A 138 0.05 6.79 -16.05
N GLU A 139 1.32 6.47 -16.13
CA GLU A 139 2.04 5.64 -15.17
C GLU A 139 1.93 6.17 -13.75
N TRP A 140 2.24 7.46 -13.55
CA TRP A 140 2.14 8.12 -12.25
C TRP A 140 1.88 9.62 -12.42
N LEU A 141 1.48 10.27 -11.32
CA LEU A 141 1.30 11.71 -11.28
C LEU A 141 2.26 12.30 -10.24
N HIS A 142 2.73 13.52 -10.47
CA HIS A 142 3.53 14.24 -9.48
C HIS A 142 2.72 14.52 -8.22
N GLY A 143 3.21 14.12 -7.04
CA GLY A 143 2.46 14.15 -5.78
C GLY A 143 2.05 15.55 -5.28
N ALA A 144 2.70 16.61 -5.76
CA ALA A 144 2.38 17.99 -5.37
C ALA A 144 1.71 18.81 -6.50
N THR A 145 2.12 18.61 -7.77
CA THR A 145 1.56 19.36 -8.90
C THR A 145 0.46 18.62 -9.63
N PHE A 146 0.32 17.31 -9.39
CA PHE A 146 -0.64 16.41 -10.02
C PHE A 146 -0.47 16.26 -11.52
N GLU A 147 0.66 16.71 -12.04
CA GLU A 147 1.01 16.60 -13.44
C GLU A 147 1.26 15.13 -13.81
N ALA A 148 0.70 14.70 -14.93
CA ALA A 148 0.89 13.37 -15.46
C ALA A 148 2.34 13.13 -15.89
N ARG A 149 2.93 12.03 -15.46
CA ARG A 149 4.33 11.68 -15.67
C ARG A 149 4.50 10.21 -16.05
N GLY A 150 5.68 9.88 -16.52
CA GLY A 150 6.01 8.53 -16.96
C GLY A 150 5.37 8.16 -18.29
N MET A 151 5.17 6.88 -18.51
CA MET A 151 4.63 6.33 -19.75
C MET A 151 3.09 6.37 -19.76
N HIS A 152 2.51 6.29 -20.94
CA HIS A 152 1.07 6.18 -21.15
C HIS A 152 0.68 4.73 -21.51
N GLY A 153 -0.63 4.43 -21.42
CA GLY A 153 -1.16 3.12 -21.78
C GLY A 153 -0.77 2.03 -20.78
N GLN A 154 -0.65 2.36 -19.52
CA GLN A 154 -0.23 1.39 -18.49
C GLN A 154 -1.34 0.39 -18.20
N SER A 155 -1.17 -0.83 -18.69
CA SER A 155 -2.12 -1.93 -18.52
C SER A 155 -2.38 -2.29 -17.05
N TRP A 156 -1.39 -2.14 -16.17
CA TRP A 156 -1.58 -2.40 -14.74
C TRP A 156 -2.57 -1.43 -14.07
N ASN A 157 -2.67 -0.18 -14.55
CA ASN A 157 -3.68 0.75 -14.03
C ASN A 157 -5.10 0.27 -14.34
N ALA A 158 -5.33 -0.22 -15.56
CA ALA A 158 -6.61 -0.81 -15.96
C ALA A 158 -6.85 -2.14 -15.24
N GLY A 159 -5.84 -3.03 -15.22
CA GLY A 159 -5.93 -4.35 -14.57
C GLY A 159 -6.21 -4.26 -13.07
N ALA A 160 -5.49 -3.40 -12.35
CA ALA A 160 -5.72 -3.21 -10.92
C ALA A 160 -7.12 -2.61 -10.63
N PHE A 161 -7.57 -1.67 -11.45
CA PHE A 161 -8.92 -1.11 -11.33
C PHE A 161 -9.99 -2.18 -11.51
N LEU A 162 -9.89 -2.99 -12.56
CA LEU A 162 -10.84 -4.07 -12.83
C LEU A 162 -10.82 -5.14 -11.74
N LEU A 163 -9.64 -5.50 -11.24
CA LEU A 163 -9.48 -6.46 -10.15
C LEU A 163 -10.15 -5.97 -8.86
N ALA A 164 -9.88 -4.72 -8.46
CA ALA A 164 -10.49 -4.14 -7.27
C ALA A 164 -12.01 -3.98 -7.43
N ARG A 165 -12.48 -3.61 -8.62
CA ARG A 165 -13.90 -3.51 -8.92
C ARG A 165 -14.57 -4.88 -8.83
N HIS A 166 -13.96 -5.91 -9.43
CA HIS A 166 -14.47 -7.28 -9.38
C HIS A 166 -14.57 -7.79 -7.93
N ALA A 167 -13.48 -7.64 -7.15
CA ALA A 167 -13.44 -8.05 -5.74
C ALA A 167 -14.56 -7.37 -4.92
N LEU A 168 -14.78 -6.08 -5.16
CA LEU A 168 -15.83 -5.32 -4.50
C LEU A 168 -17.25 -5.77 -4.87
N ASP A 169 -17.50 -6.09 -6.14
CA ASP A 169 -18.80 -6.54 -6.63
C ASP A 169 -19.10 -7.99 -6.23
N ALA A 170 -18.09 -8.86 -6.28
CA ALA A 170 -18.20 -10.27 -5.89
C ALA A 170 -18.16 -10.48 -4.36
N HIS A 171 -17.79 -9.46 -3.57
CA HIS A 171 -17.53 -9.57 -2.13
C HIS A 171 -16.45 -10.60 -1.81
N GLU A 172 -15.41 -10.65 -2.66
CA GLU A 172 -14.30 -11.58 -2.55
C GLU A 172 -13.00 -10.83 -2.16
N PRO A 173 -12.06 -11.51 -1.49
CA PRO A 173 -10.73 -10.94 -1.24
C PRO A 173 -10.01 -10.65 -2.56
N MET A 174 -9.35 -9.49 -2.65
CA MET A 174 -8.67 -9.08 -3.87
C MET A 174 -7.46 -9.97 -4.21
N LEU A 175 -6.69 -10.40 -3.20
CA LEU A 175 -5.44 -11.14 -3.39
C LEU A 175 -5.42 -12.52 -2.73
N ARG A 176 -6.28 -12.76 -1.76
CA ARG A 176 -6.33 -14.04 -1.04
C ARG A 176 -7.40 -14.94 -1.66
N PRO A 177 -7.15 -16.24 -1.76
CA PRO A 177 -8.24 -17.15 -2.06
C PRO A 177 -9.33 -17.02 -0.97
N PRO A 178 -10.62 -17.22 -1.31
CA PRO A 178 -11.68 -17.26 -0.31
C PRO A 178 -11.26 -18.20 0.82
N ARG A 179 -11.45 -17.79 2.08
CA ARG A 179 -11.19 -18.67 3.22
C ARG A 179 -12.07 -19.91 3.05
N ALA A 180 -11.46 -21.08 2.96
CA ALA A 180 -12.21 -22.33 3.06
C ALA A 180 -13.04 -22.28 4.37
N PRO A 181 -14.33 -22.68 4.35
CA PRO A 181 -15.11 -22.76 5.56
C PRO A 181 -14.30 -23.55 6.58
N ALA A 182 -14.28 -23.08 7.83
CA ALA A 182 -13.49 -23.69 8.91
C ALA A 182 -13.96 -25.17 9.08
N THR A 183 -13.34 -26.05 8.34
CA THR A 183 -13.41 -27.47 8.62
C THR A 183 -12.73 -27.67 9.95
N GLY A 184 -13.47 -28.22 10.92
CA GLY A 184 -13.05 -28.37 12.31
C GLY A 184 -11.59 -28.82 12.37
N ARG A 185 -10.79 -28.03 13.06
CA ARG A 185 -9.37 -28.29 13.27
C ARG A 185 -9.24 -29.65 13.94
N THR A 186 -8.79 -30.65 13.23
CA THR A 186 -8.29 -31.87 13.87
C THR A 186 -7.13 -31.45 14.78
N PRO A 187 -7.15 -31.78 16.07
CA PRO A 187 -6.04 -31.46 16.96
C PRO A 187 -4.75 -32.09 16.39
N ASP A 188 -3.68 -31.32 16.35
CA ASP A 188 -2.35 -31.81 15.95
C ASP A 188 -2.00 -33.06 16.77
N PRO A 189 -1.45 -34.11 16.16
CA PRO A 189 -0.99 -35.27 16.92
C PRO A 189 0.06 -34.85 17.93
N PRO A 190 0.08 -35.44 19.13
CA PRO A 190 1.05 -35.07 20.17
C PRO A 190 2.46 -35.27 19.65
N LEU A 191 3.31 -34.26 19.84
CA LEU A 191 4.73 -34.32 19.50
C LEU A 191 5.36 -35.53 20.24
N GLY A 192 5.89 -36.45 19.47
CA GLY A 192 6.61 -37.60 20.01
C GLY A 192 7.81 -37.16 20.90
N PRO A 193 8.31 -38.04 21.76
CA PRO A 193 9.36 -37.70 22.71
C PRO A 193 10.63 -37.26 21.98
N VAL A 194 11.16 -36.09 22.38
CA VAL A 194 12.44 -35.56 21.91
C VAL A 194 13.55 -36.46 22.47
N HIS A 195 14.15 -37.30 21.62
CA HIS A 195 15.38 -38.00 21.97
C HIS A 195 16.51 -36.98 22.16
N ARG A 196 16.93 -36.76 23.40
CA ARG A 196 18.18 -36.05 23.66
C ARG A 196 19.32 -36.97 23.24
N LEU A 197 20.07 -36.52 22.26
CA LEU A 197 21.36 -37.13 21.96
C LEU A 197 22.32 -36.78 23.10
N ALA A 198 22.90 -37.82 23.66
CA ALA A 198 23.95 -37.74 24.69
C ALA A 198 25.30 -37.35 24.09
#